data_c713f9b54a5e4c2ec52a4ec8de6bce04
#
_entry.id   c713f9b54a5e4c2ec52a4ec8de6bce04
#
_cell.length_a   1.000
_cell.length_b   1.000
_cell.length_c   1.000
_cell.angle_alpha   90.00
_cell.angle_beta   90.00
_cell.angle_gamma   90.00
#
_symmetry.space_group_name_H-M   'P 1'
#
loop_
_entity.id
_entity.type
_entity.pdbx_description
1 polymer ?
#
loop_
_entity_poly.entity_id
_entity_poly.type
_entity_poly.pdbx_seq_one_letter_code
_entity_poly.pdbx_strand_id
1 'polypeptide(L)'
;LSGQDAGSAGIMGAMMGGVAAACQVLGPRGYSTITSALHTAPTASAPHEGRTLPEDKHRATLVSKRRLTPSVWEAVLQLDGGIGPWAPGQFARLHVGDDAWRDYSIAGLEEDRLRLLISTRTGGRGSQFIKNADTGAQTVVELPLGGFGLADSGRRRLFIATGTGIAPMLAMFTQAAGLERDILLFGCRHQEEDLTTRISSPLPGTVVRCLSRQEAPDAFHGRVTQALTALAHDLQLDPESTDVYLCGSAAMVADARDVLEREGYTSVLTEPY
;
A
#
# COMPACT_ATOMS: atom_id res chain seq x y z
N LEU A 1 -24.46 -16.91 -8.93
CA LEU A 1 -24.08 -16.46 -7.61
C LEU A 1 -22.74 -17.08 -7.22
N SER A 2 -21.68 -16.65 -7.88
CA SER A 2 -20.30 -16.92 -7.53
C SER A 2 -19.70 -15.60 -7.11
N GLY A 3 -19.53 -15.35 -5.85
CA GLY A 3 -19.04 -14.07 -5.34
C GLY A 3 -19.17 -14.01 -3.84
N GLN A 4 -19.08 -12.92 -3.27
CA GLN A 4 -18.79 -12.59 -1.88
C GLN A 4 -19.64 -13.23 -0.76
N ASP A 5 -20.60 -14.10 -1.01
CA ASP A 5 -21.59 -14.49 0.01
C ASP A 5 -21.47 -15.91 0.59
N ALA A 6 -20.36 -16.59 0.41
CA ALA A 6 -20.18 -17.93 0.95
C ALA A 6 -19.21 -17.99 2.13
N GLY A 7 -19.53 -17.34 3.21
CA GLY A 7 -18.99 -17.69 4.55
C GLY A 7 -17.63 -17.13 4.96
N SER A 8 -16.96 -16.30 4.17
CA SER A 8 -15.80 -15.52 4.60
C SER A 8 -15.57 -14.29 3.72
N ALA A 9 -15.19 -13.18 4.32
CA ALA A 9 -14.96 -11.91 3.62
C ALA A 9 -13.59 -11.87 2.92
N GLY A 10 -13.55 -11.32 1.69
CA GLY A 10 -12.32 -11.10 0.94
C GLY A 10 -12.02 -12.12 -0.15
N ILE A 11 -10.84 -12.01 -0.79
CA ILE A 11 -10.41 -12.85 -1.92
C ILE A 11 -10.46 -14.36 -1.59
N MET A 12 -10.11 -14.76 -0.37
CA MET A 12 -10.19 -16.14 0.08
C MET A 12 -11.65 -16.63 0.14
N GLY A 13 -12.58 -15.77 0.55
CA GLY A 13 -14.02 -16.11 0.56
C GLY A 13 -14.57 -16.29 -0.84
N ALA A 14 -14.19 -15.44 -1.78
CA ALA A 14 -14.58 -15.58 -3.18
C ALA A 14 -14.01 -16.85 -3.83
N MET A 15 -12.76 -17.21 -3.54
CA MET A 15 -12.14 -18.45 -4.01
C MET A 15 -12.84 -19.70 -3.43
N MET A 16 -13.11 -19.71 -2.13
CA MET A 16 -13.81 -20.82 -1.47
C MET A 16 -15.25 -20.94 -1.94
N GLY A 17 -15.95 -19.83 -2.15
CA GLY A 17 -17.28 -19.79 -2.74
C GLY A 17 -17.30 -20.32 -4.17
N GLY A 18 -16.30 -19.99 -4.98
CA GLY A 18 -16.11 -20.52 -6.32
C GLY A 18 -15.90 -22.04 -6.35
N VAL A 19 -15.05 -22.55 -5.44
CA VAL A 19 -14.82 -23.99 -5.30
C VAL A 19 -16.08 -24.70 -4.82
N ALA A 20 -16.82 -24.16 -3.86
CA ALA A 20 -18.07 -24.74 -3.37
C ALA A 20 -19.15 -24.79 -4.48
N ALA A 21 -19.30 -23.72 -5.27
CA ALA A 21 -20.22 -23.69 -6.40
C ALA A 21 -19.83 -24.70 -7.48
N ALA A 22 -18.54 -24.82 -7.79
CA ALA A 22 -18.05 -25.81 -8.74
C ALA A 22 -18.29 -27.27 -8.26
N CYS A 23 -18.13 -27.53 -6.95
CA CYS A 23 -18.43 -28.82 -6.35
C CYS A 23 -19.92 -29.17 -6.44
N GLN A 24 -20.83 -28.20 -6.32
CA GLN A 24 -22.26 -28.41 -6.51
C GLN A 24 -22.61 -28.82 -7.95
N VAL A 25 -21.92 -28.27 -8.95
CA VAL A 25 -22.13 -28.59 -10.36
C VAL A 25 -21.49 -29.93 -10.74
N LEU A 26 -20.29 -30.24 -10.21
CA LEU A 26 -19.50 -31.42 -10.55
C LEU A 26 -19.84 -32.66 -9.68
N GLY A 27 -20.67 -32.49 -8.68
CA GLY A 27 -21.09 -33.56 -7.76
C GLY A 27 -20.01 -33.94 -6.74
N PRO A 28 -20.16 -35.06 -6.01
CA PRO A 28 -19.30 -35.44 -4.89
C PRO A 28 -17.78 -35.58 -5.19
N ARG A 29 -17.41 -35.77 -6.46
CA ARG A 29 -16.03 -35.87 -6.92
C ARG A 29 -15.45 -34.53 -7.38
N GLY A 30 -16.24 -33.47 -7.40
CA GLY A 30 -15.79 -32.15 -7.90
C GLY A 30 -14.61 -31.58 -7.14
N TYR A 31 -14.57 -31.71 -5.81
CA TYR A 31 -13.47 -31.24 -4.99
C TYR A 31 -12.15 -31.95 -5.32
N SER A 32 -12.17 -33.30 -5.43
CA SER A 32 -10.96 -34.06 -5.76
C SER A 32 -10.47 -33.77 -7.18
N THR A 33 -11.37 -33.54 -8.13
CA THR A 33 -11.05 -33.19 -9.52
C THR A 33 -10.35 -31.81 -9.58
N ILE A 34 -10.86 -30.81 -8.85
CA ILE A 34 -10.30 -29.47 -8.79
C ILE A 34 -8.93 -29.50 -8.09
N THR A 35 -8.82 -30.18 -6.94
CA THR A 35 -7.56 -30.29 -6.20
C THR A 35 -6.50 -31.08 -6.96
N SER A 36 -6.86 -32.15 -7.66
CA SER A 36 -5.93 -32.89 -8.52
C SER A 36 -5.43 -32.04 -9.69
N ALA A 37 -6.30 -31.23 -10.33
CA ALA A 37 -5.88 -30.31 -11.38
C ALA A 37 -4.92 -29.22 -10.88
N LEU A 38 -5.09 -28.77 -9.65
CA LEU A 38 -4.18 -27.79 -9.01
C LEU A 38 -2.82 -28.40 -8.64
N HIS A 39 -2.77 -29.70 -8.34
CA HIS A 39 -1.51 -30.42 -8.00
C HIS A 39 -0.73 -30.93 -9.23
N THR A 40 -1.41 -31.01 -10.39
CA THR A 40 -0.76 -31.41 -11.66
C THR A 40 -0.33 -30.23 -12.51
N ALA A 41 -0.53 -28.98 -12.03
CA ALA A 41 0.07 -27.82 -12.66
C ALA A 41 1.61 -27.97 -12.65
N PRO A 42 2.31 -27.78 -13.78
CA PRO A 42 3.75 -27.97 -13.85
C PRO A 42 4.44 -27.07 -12.83
N THR A 43 5.32 -27.66 -12.04
CA THR A 43 6.27 -26.94 -11.18
C THR A 43 6.95 -25.86 -12.02
N ALA A 44 6.81 -24.60 -11.62
CA ALA A 44 7.40 -23.48 -12.32
C ALA A 44 8.90 -23.70 -12.49
N SER A 45 9.33 -23.82 -13.75
CA SER A 45 10.75 -23.78 -14.13
C SER A 45 11.34 -22.46 -13.65
N ALA A 46 12.59 -22.48 -13.23
CA ALA A 46 13.41 -21.31 -12.94
C ALA A 46 13.23 -20.21 -14.02
N PRO A 47 13.35 -18.92 -13.68
CA PRO A 47 13.16 -17.85 -14.67
C PRO A 47 14.07 -18.11 -15.87
N HIS A 48 13.45 -18.32 -17.03
CA HIS A 48 14.17 -18.59 -18.27
C HIS A 48 15.02 -17.36 -18.61
N GLU A 49 16.34 -17.52 -18.55
CA GLU A 49 17.29 -16.58 -19.13
C GLU A 49 16.96 -16.43 -20.64
N GLY A 50 16.64 -15.21 -21.07
CA GLY A 50 16.49 -14.86 -22.48
C GLY A 50 15.07 -14.54 -22.99
N ARG A 51 14.02 -14.62 -22.19
CA ARG A 51 12.69 -14.20 -22.62
C ARG A 51 12.48 -12.69 -22.40
N THR A 52 12.17 -11.96 -23.45
CA THR A 52 11.76 -10.54 -23.35
C THR A 52 10.50 -10.46 -22.49
N LEU A 53 10.54 -9.71 -21.40
CA LEU A 53 9.37 -9.44 -20.59
C LEU A 53 8.42 -8.47 -21.32
N PRO A 54 7.10 -8.49 -21.06
CA PRO A 54 6.19 -7.41 -21.45
C PRO A 54 6.73 -6.05 -21.00
N GLU A 55 6.33 -4.96 -21.67
CA GLU A 55 6.85 -3.61 -21.44
C GLU A 55 6.60 -3.09 -20.02
N ASP A 56 5.56 -3.59 -19.35
CA ASP A 56 5.18 -3.25 -17.99
C ASP A 56 5.88 -4.11 -16.90
N LYS A 57 6.68 -5.11 -17.34
CA LYS A 57 7.40 -6.02 -16.43
C LYS A 57 8.89 -5.83 -16.51
N HIS A 58 9.52 -5.62 -15.37
CA HIS A 58 10.94 -5.39 -15.23
C HIS A 58 11.58 -6.47 -14.37
N ARG A 59 12.76 -6.93 -14.77
CA ARG A 59 13.63 -7.65 -13.84
C ARG A 59 14.11 -6.64 -12.79
N ALA A 60 14.23 -7.10 -11.56
CA ALA A 60 14.62 -6.24 -10.47
C ALA A 60 15.56 -6.97 -9.52
N THR A 61 16.56 -6.26 -9.01
CA THR A 61 17.49 -6.77 -8.00
C THR A 61 17.29 -6.01 -6.70
N LEU A 62 17.12 -6.72 -5.58
CA LEU A 62 17.05 -6.12 -4.26
C LEU A 62 18.44 -5.58 -3.89
N VAL A 63 18.64 -4.26 -3.99
CA VAL A 63 19.95 -3.63 -3.72
C VAL A 63 20.09 -3.15 -2.28
N SER A 64 18.99 -2.92 -1.59
CA SER A 64 19.00 -2.54 -0.18
C SER A 64 17.72 -2.96 0.52
N LYS A 65 17.83 -3.37 1.77
CA LYS A 65 16.68 -3.51 2.67
C LYS A 65 17.04 -2.97 4.06
N ARG A 66 16.12 -2.22 4.65
CA ARG A 66 16.30 -1.62 5.97
C ARG A 66 15.02 -1.77 6.80
N ARG A 67 15.15 -2.23 8.03
CA ARG A 67 14.02 -2.29 8.94
C ARG A 67 13.77 -0.90 9.53
N LEU A 68 12.62 -0.31 9.24
CA LEU A 68 12.22 1.01 9.72
C LEU A 68 11.54 0.94 11.09
N THR A 69 10.64 -0.02 11.27
CA THR A 69 9.90 -0.25 12.51
C THR A 69 9.88 -1.74 12.83
N PRO A 70 9.36 -2.19 13.99
CA PRO A 70 9.24 -3.62 14.27
C PRO A 70 8.54 -4.44 13.19
N SER A 71 7.65 -3.82 12.40
CA SER A 71 6.84 -4.50 11.40
C SER A 71 6.90 -3.94 9.98
N VAL A 72 7.75 -2.94 9.71
CA VAL A 72 7.87 -2.34 8.37
C VAL A 72 9.34 -2.31 7.93
N TRP A 73 9.55 -2.75 6.70
CA TRP A 73 10.82 -2.70 6.01
C TRP A 73 10.73 -1.75 4.82
N GLU A 74 11.81 -1.04 4.56
CA GLU A 74 12.08 -0.36 3.30
C GLU A 74 12.89 -1.31 2.43
N ALA A 75 12.44 -1.49 1.18
CA ALA A 75 13.16 -2.22 0.15
C ALA A 75 13.48 -1.28 -1.00
N VAL A 76 14.71 -1.33 -1.50
CA VAL A 76 15.12 -0.64 -2.73
C VAL A 76 15.46 -1.71 -3.76
N LEU A 77 14.77 -1.65 -4.88
CA LEU A 77 14.95 -2.54 -6.01
C LEU A 77 15.56 -1.75 -7.17
N GLN A 78 16.66 -2.27 -7.73
CA GLN A 78 17.25 -1.80 -8.98
C GLN A 78 16.52 -2.48 -10.12
N LEU A 79 15.90 -1.71 -11.02
CA LEU A 79 15.17 -2.22 -12.18
C LEU A 79 16.09 -2.33 -13.40
N ASP A 80 15.92 -3.37 -14.19
CA ASP A 80 16.62 -3.53 -15.46
C ASP A 80 15.83 -2.82 -16.58
N GLY A 81 16.47 -1.88 -17.27
CA GLY A 81 15.90 -1.13 -18.37
C GLY A 81 15.18 0.16 -17.96
N GLY A 82 14.81 0.94 -18.94
CA GLY A 82 14.09 2.21 -18.72
C GLY A 82 12.66 1.96 -18.24
N ILE A 83 12.19 2.85 -17.37
CA ILE A 83 10.81 2.84 -16.88
C ILE A 83 10.00 3.84 -17.70
N GLY A 84 8.79 3.45 -18.10
CA GLY A 84 7.84 4.35 -18.74
C GLY A 84 7.40 5.49 -17.81
N PRO A 85 6.61 6.44 -18.33
CA PRO A 85 6.05 7.51 -17.51
C PRO A 85 5.27 6.94 -16.32
N TRP A 86 5.49 7.48 -15.12
CA TRP A 86 4.77 7.13 -13.92
C TRP A 86 4.36 8.39 -13.16
N ALA A 87 3.37 8.26 -12.28
CA ALA A 87 2.90 9.33 -11.42
C ALA A 87 2.96 8.93 -9.94
N PRO A 88 3.34 9.84 -9.03
CA PRO A 88 3.29 9.61 -7.59
C PRO A 88 1.89 9.22 -7.14
N GLY A 89 1.82 8.16 -6.31
CA GLY A 89 0.58 7.56 -5.86
C GLY A 89 0.29 6.21 -6.53
N GLN A 90 0.89 5.91 -7.67
CA GLN A 90 0.79 4.60 -8.31
C GLN A 90 1.48 3.51 -7.48
N PHE A 91 1.17 2.26 -7.80
CA PHE A 91 1.74 1.09 -7.14
C PHE A 91 2.51 0.20 -8.13
N ALA A 92 3.30 -0.69 -7.57
CA ALA A 92 4.01 -1.75 -8.26
C ALA A 92 3.55 -3.11 -7.73
N ARG A 93 3.46 -4.09 -8.63
CA ARG A 93 3.18 -5.48 -8.31
C ARG A 93 4.47 -6.28 -8.31
N LEU A 94 4.86 -6.78 -7.14
CA LEU A 94 6.12 -7.50 -6.91
C LEU A 94 5.89 -9.00 -6.89
N HIS A 95 6.68 -9.76 -7.65
CA HIS A 95 6.74 -11.20 -7.53
C HIS A 95 7.47 -11.60 -6.23
N VAL A 96 6.82 -12.37 -5.37
CA VAL A 96 7.35 -12.72 -4.04
C VAL A 96 7.58 -14.22 -3.84
N GLY A 97 7.83 -14.93 -4.95
CA GLY A 97 8.07 -16.37 -4.98
C GLY A 97 6.80 -17.21 -5.17
N ASP A 98 6.97 -18.47 -5.59
CA ASP A 98 5.91 -19.47 -5.78
C ASP A 98 4.68 -18.93 -6.55
N ASP A 99 4.89 -18.26 -7.68
CA ASP A 99 3.89 -17.61 -8.51
C ASP A 99 2.99 -16.57 -7.76
N ALA A 100 3.44 -16.12 -6.60
CA ALA A 100 2.72 -15.14 -5.79
C ALA A 100 3.16 -13.71 -6.13
N TRP A 101 2.18 -12.85 -6.32
CA TRP A 101 2.36 -11.42 -6.57
C TRP A 101 1.72 -10.61 -5.45
N ARG A 102 2.33 -9.46 -5.13
CA ARG A 102 1.81 -8.54 -4.11
C ARG A 102 1.97 -7.11 -4.58
N ASP A 103 0.92 -6.34 -4.33
CA ASP A 103 0.87 -4.93 -4.68
C ASP A 103 1.45 -4.08 -3.54
N TYR A 104 2.29 -3.11 -3.91
CA TYR A 104 2.90 -2.15 -2.99
C TYR A 104 2.89 -0.77 -3.63
N SER A 105 2.35 0.21 -2.94
CA SER A 105 2.43 1.60 -3.38
C SER A 105 3.90 2.03 -3.52
N ILE A 106 4.20 2.74 -4.60
CA ILE A 106 5.54 3.25 -4.88
C ILE A 106 5.83 4.36 -3.87
N ALA A 107 6.81 4.13 -2.99
CA ALA A 107 7.27 5.12 -2.01
C ALA A 107 8.30 6.10 -2.61
N GLY A 108 8.87 5.77 -3.75
CA GLY A 108 9.77 6.58 -4.55
C GLY A 108 10.26 5.78 -5.75
N LEU A 109 10.52 6.47 -6.83
CA LEU A 109 11.09 5.91 -8.04
C LEU A 109 11.98 6.98 -8.67
N GLU A 110 13.27 6.78 -8.54
CA GLU A 110 14.31 7.70 -9.03
C GLU A 110 15.19 6.94 -10.01
N GLU A 111 15.22 7.41 -11.25
CA GLU A 111 15.88 6.71 -12.34
C GLU A 111 15.32 5.28 -12.49
N ASP A 112 16.07 4.27 -12.08
CA ASP A 112 15.74 2.85 -12.11
C ASP A 112 15.64 2.24 -10.69
N ARG A 113 15.64 3.06 -9.64
CA ARG A 113 15.56 2.64 -8.24
C ARG A 113 14.15 2.78 -7.69
N LEU A 114 13.49 1.66 -7.53
CA LEU A 114 12.15 1.54 -6.96
C LEU A 114 12.26 1.36 -5.43
N ARG A 115 11.65 2.26 -4.67
CA ARG A 115 11.54 2.18 -3.22
C ARG A 115 10.13 1.75 -2.81
N LEU A 116 10.05 0.71 -1.99
CA LEU A 116 8.81 0.15 -1.46
C LEU A 116 8.84 0.10 0.07
N LEU A 117 7.68 0.25 0.72
CA LEU A 117 7.49 -0.04 2.13
C LEU A 117 6.70 -1.33 2.29
N ILE A 118 7.30 -2.35 2.92
CA ILE A 118 6.74 -3.69 3.05
C ILE A 118 6.42 -3.98 4.51
N SER A 119 5.12 -4.15 4.80
CA SER A 119 4.65 -4.57 6.12
C SER A 119 4.84 -6.06 6.33
N THR A 120 5.38 -6.44 7.49
CA THR A 120 5.54 -7.85 7.89
C THR A 120 4.54 -8.29 8.96
N ARG A 121 3.52 -7.48 9.21
CA ARG A 121 2.51 -7.70 10.27
C ARG A 121 1.67 -8.96 10.03
N THR A 122 1.31 -9.21 8.76
CA THR A 122 0.45 -10.35 8.40
C THR A 122 1.18 -11.68 8.27
N GLY A 123 2.51 -11.69 8.19
CA GLY A 123 3.32 -12.89 7.98
C GLY A 123 3.13 -13.57 6.61
N GLY A 124 2.39 -12.94 5.68
CA GLY A 124 2.13 -13.47 4.34
C GLY A 124 3.37 -13.53 3.44
N ARG A 125 3.20 -13.93 2.16
CA ARG A 125 4.29 -14.12 1.19
C ARG A 125 5.21 -12.91 1.06
N GLY A 126 4.69 -11.69 0.98
CA GLY A 126 5.50 -10.48 0.93
C GLY A 126 6.33 -10.27 2.20
N SER A 127 5.75 -10.60 3.37
CA SER A 127 6.48 -10.56 4.65
C SER A 127 7.62 -11.57 4.69
N GLN A 128 7.40 -12.76 4.14
CA GLN A 128 8.44 -13.81 4.04
C GLN A 128 9.53 -13.39 3.05
N PHE A 129 9.14 -12.86 1.89
CA PHE A 129 10.08 -12.36 0.88
C PHE A 129 11.06 -11.36 1.49
N ILE A 130 10.56 -10.25 2.08
CA ILE A 130 11.45 -9.18 2.58
C ILE A 130 12.32 -9.64 3.77
N LYS A 131 11.84 -10.56 4.58
CA LYS A 131 12.63 -11.11 5.70
C LYS A 131 13.77 -12.01 5.20
N ASN A 132 13.50 -12.85 4.21
CA ASN A 132 14.38 -13.95 3.80
C ASN A 132 15.27 -13.61 2.58
N ALA A 133 14.82 -12.71 1.69
CA ALA A 133 15.62 -12.32 0.53
C ALA A 133 16.87 -11.55 0.97
N ASP A 134 18.03 -11.96 0.48
CA ASP A 134 19.27 -11.23 0.68
C ASP A 134 19.45 -10.13 -0.37
N THR A 135 20.29 -9.14 -0.08
CA THR A 135 20.76 -8.18 -1.07
C THR A 135 21.39 -8.91 -2.23
N GLY A 136 21.02 -8.57 -3.47
CA GLY A 136 21.38 -9.30 -4.69
C GLY A 136 20.28 -10.27 -5.15
N ALA A 137 19.25 -10.54 -4.34
CA ALA A 137 18.13 -11.38 -4.76
C ALA A 137 17.40 -10.76 -5.96
N GLN A 138 17.13 -11.60 -6.98
CA GLN A 138 16.43 -11.19 -8.19
C GLN A 138 14.94 -11.49 -8.09
N THR A 139 14.14 -10.62 -8.68
CA THR A 139 12.69 -10.75 -8.78
C THR A 139 12.16 -10.11 -10.05
N VAL A 140 10.83 -10.07 -10.20
CA VAL A 140 10.13 -9.37 -11.29
C VAL A 140 9.14 -8.40 -10.68
N VAL A 141 9.05 -7.21 -11.26
CA VAL A 141 8.13 -6.15 -10.86
C VAL A 141 7.31 -5.72 -12.08
N GLU A 142 6.03 -5.56 -11.90
CA GLU A 142 5.12 -4.96 -12.87
C GLU A 142 4.74 -3.56 -12.36
N LEU A 143 5.04 -2.53 -13.16
CA LEU A 143 4.76 -1.12 -12.85
C LEU A 143 4.79 -0.26 -14.12
N PRO A 144 4.17 0.97 -14.09
CA PRO A 144 3.35 1.52 -13.02
C PRO A 144 1.90 1.05 -13.11
N LEU A 145 1.23 0.88 -11.96
CA LEU A 145 -0.16 0.46 -11.87
C LEU A 145 -0.97 1.44 -11.01
N GLY A 146 -2.30 1.49 -11.21
CA GLY A 146 -3.21 2.30 -10.43
C GLY A 146 -3.36 3.75 -10.90
N GLY A 147 -4.32 4.45 -10.29
CA GLY A 147 -4.69 5.82 -10.66
C GLY A 147 -4.80 6.77 -9.46
N PHE A 148 -4.33 6.37 -8.28
CA PHE A 148 -4.26 7.26 -7.13
C PHE A 148 -3.15 8.30 -7.38
N GLY A 149 -3.48 9.60 -7.36
CA GLY A 149 -2.50 10.64 -7.69
C GLY A 149 -2.94 12.01 -7.22
N LEU A 150 -2.02 12.98 -7.27
CA LEU A 150 -2.30 14.37 -6.91
C LEU A 150 -3.26 15.01 -7.90
N ALA A 151 -4.29 15.69 -7.39
CA ALA A 151 -5.17 16.55 -8.18
C ALA A 151 -4.44 17.86 -8.52
N ASP A 152 -4.63 18.32 -9.75
CA ASP A 152 -4.15 19.64 -10.19
C ASP A 152 -5.20 20.71 -9.88
N SER A 153 -5.43 20.97 -8.59
CA SER A 153 -6.47 21.89 -8.11
C SER A 153 -5.92 23.18 -7.53
N GLY A 154 -4.64 23.21 -7.16
CA GLY A 154 -4.02 24.30 -6.41
C GLY A 154 -4.53 24.43 -4.97
N ARG A 155 -5.41 23.54 -4.50
CA ARG A 155 -5.95 23.53 -3.14
C ARG A 155 -4.88 23.09 -2.13
N ARG A 156 -5.11 23.39 -0.86
CA ARG A 156 -4.35 22.80 0.24
C ARG A 156 -4.62 21.31 0.32
N ARG A 157 -3.62 20.52 0.70
CA ARG A 157 -3.75 19.07 0.77
C ARG A 157 -3.69 18.58 2.21
N LEU A 158 -4.62 17.70 2.53
CA LEU A 158 -4.66 16.94 3.77
C LEU A 158 -4.39 15.46 3.45
N PHE A 159 -3.27 14.97 3.91
CA PHE A 159 -2.90 13.57 3.79
C PHE A 159 -3.21 12.83 5.08
N ILE A 160 -3.90 11.70 4.99
CA ILE A 160 -4.25 10.86 6.14
C ILE A 160 -3.75 9.44 5.86
N ALA A 161 -2.78 8.99 6.64
CA ALA A 161 -2.15 7.69 6.45
C ALA A 161 -2.07 6.89 7.73
N THR A 162 -2.10 5.55 7.60
CA THR A 162 -1.74 4.63 8.68
C THR A 162 -0.78 3.56 8.18
N GLY A 163 0.23 3.24 8.98
CA GLY A 163 1.22 2.22 8.61
C GLY A 163 1.88 2.48 7.25
N THR A 164 1.93 1.45 6.40
CA THR A 164 2.53 1.56 5.05
C THR A 164 1.72 2.41 4.08
N GLY A 165 0.51 2.84 4.43
CA GLY A 165 -0.27 3.79 3.62
C GLY A 165 0.38 5.16 3.43
N ILE A 166 1.43 5.46 4.17
CA ILE A 166 2.27 6.64 3.89
C ILE A 166 3.07 6.49 2.58
N ALA A 167 3.29 5.27 2.08
CA ALA A 167 4.17 5.03 0.94
C ALA A 167 3.81 5.83 -0.33
N PRO A 168 2.57 5.81 -0.86
CA PRO A 168 2.24 6.61 -2.04
C PRO A 168 2.40 8.10 -1.79
N MET A 169 2.16 8.55 -0.56
CA MET A 169 2.30 9.96 -0.18
C MET A 169 3.76 10.40 -0.17
N LEU A 170 4.70 9.52 0.20
CA LEU A 170 6.15 9.84 0.12
C LEU A 170 6.58 10.18 -1.30
N ALA A 171 6.08 9.44 -2.29
CA ALA A 171 6.33 9.77 -3.69
C ALA A 171 5.68 11.11 -4.08
N MET A 172 4.45 11.37 -3.60
CA MET A 172 3.76 12.65 -3.83
C MET A 172 4.53 13.82 -3.22
N PHE A 173 5.08 13.67 -2.01
CA PHE A 173 5.80 14.75 -1.32
C PHE A 173 7.07 15.18 -2.06
N THR A 174 7.73 14.28 -2.78
CA THR A 174 8.94 14.64 -3.56
C THR A 174 8.63 15.48 -4.80
N GLN A 175 7.39 15.47 -5.29
CA GLN A 175 6.99 16.19 -6.51
C GLN A 175 6.00 17.34 -6.23
N ALA A 176 5.48 17.42 -5.01
CA ALA A 176 4.48 18.40 -4.64
C ALA A 176 5.08 19.81 -4.47
N ALA A 177 4.61 20.78 -5.24
CA ALA A 177 4.84 22.18 -4.93
C ALA A 177 3.96 22.62 -3.74
N GLY A 178 4.45 23.53 -2.89
CA GLY A 178 3.67 24.08 -1.76
C GLY A 178 3.48 23.10 -0.60
N LEU A 179 4.36 22.11 -0.47
CA LEU A 179 4.30 21.08 0.59
C LEU A 179 4.32 21.68 2.00
N GLU A 180 4.92 22.85 2.18
CA GLU A 180 4.97 23.59 3.46
C GLU A 180 3.58 24.01 3.98
N ARG A 181 2.56 24.10 3.11
CA ARG A 181 1.16 24.43 3.47
C ARG A 181 0.33 23.21 3.78
N ASP A 182 0.79 22.04 3.41
CA ASP A 182 0.07 20.79 3.51
C ASP A 182 0.15 20.20 4.91
N ILE A 183 -0.75 19.27 5.18
CA ILE A 183 -0.89 18.60 6.47
C ILE A 183 -0.83 17.09 6.27
N LEU A 184 -0.09 16.40 7.15
CA LEU A 184 -0.11 14.96 7.28
C LEU A 184 -0.66 14.57 8.66
N LEU A 185 -1.76 13.82 8.70
CA LEU A 185 -2.19 13.07 9.88
C LEU A 185 -1.68 11.62 9.73
N PHE A 186 -0.71 11.25 10.54
CA PHE A 186 -0.13 9.90 10.49
C PHE A 186 -0.50 9.09 11.73
N GLY A 187 -1.17 7.95 11.52
CA GLY A 187 -1.63 7.08 12.60
C GLY A 187 -0.83 5.81 12.76
N CYS A 188 -0.46 5.51 14.01
CA CYS A 188 0.09 4.23 14.43
C CYS A 188 -0.41 3.89 15.84
N ARG A 189 -0.03 2.71 16.36
CA ARG A 189 -0.45 2.32 17.72
C ARG A 189 0.49 2.87 18.77
N HIS A 190 1.80 2.73 18.53
CA HIS A 190 2.87 3.09 19.43
C HIS A 190 3.95 3.88 18.71
N GLN A 191 4.71 4.68 19.42
CA GLN A 191 5.78 5.51 18.89
C GLN A 191 6.87 4.72 18.13
N GLU A 192 7.12 3.47 18.50
CA GLU A 192 8.06 2.61 17.78
C GLU A 192 7.62 2.24 16.36
N GLU A 193 6.31 2.37 16.07
CA GLU A 193 5.71 2.14 14.76
C GLU A 193 5.63 3.41 13.91
N ASP A 194 6.07 4.55 14.43
CA ASP A 194 6.01 5.84 13.74
C ASP A 194 7.04 5.90 12.60
N LEU A 195 6.53 5.87 11.38
CA LEU A 195 7.34 5.95 10.17
C LEU A 195 7.82 7.38 9.88
N THR A 196 7.11 8.41 10.33
CA THR A 196 7.46 9.82 10.02
C THR A 196 8.81 10.22 10.57
N THR A 197 9.28 9.57 11.63
CA THR A 197 10.60 9.80 12.27
C THR A 197 11.70 8.88 11.72
N ARG A 198 11.37 7.95 10.81
CA ARG A 198 12.27 6.88 10.34
C ARG A 198 12.59 6.96 8.85
N ILE A 199 11.81 7.73 8.09
CA ILE A 199 11.98 7.94 6.66
C ILE A 199 12.82 9.19 6.40
N SER A 200 13.55 9.19 5.28
CA SER A 200 14.41 10.31 4.86
C SER A 200 13.80 11.12 3.70
N SER A 201 12.47 11.10 3.57
CA SER A 201 11.74 11.86 2.55
C SER A 201 11.26 13.20 3.10
N PRO A 202 11.06 14.22 2.25
CA PRO A 202 10.34 15.43 2.64
C PRO A 202 8.99 15.07 3.28
N LEU A 203 8.55 15.89 4.22
CA LEU A 203 7.22 15.78 4.84
C LEU A 203 6.51 17.14 4.72
N PRO A 204 5.16 17.16 4.79
CA PRO A 204 4.37 18.39 4.86
C PRO A 204 4.82 19.32 5.99
N GLY A 205 4.52 20.63 5.83
CA GLY A 205 4.86 21.63 6.85
C GLY A 205 4.21 21.36 8.21
N THR A 206 3.08 20.68 8.23
CA THR A 206 2.44 20.24 9.48
C THR A 206 2.30 18.71 9.49
N VAL A 207 2.90 18.06 10.49
CA VAL A 207 2.76 16.63 10.72
C VAL A 207 2.16 16.39 12.10
N VAL A 208 0.97 15.80 12.13
CA VAL A 208 0.31 15.37 13.36
C VAL A 208 0.45 13.86 13.49
N ARG A 209 1.21 13.42 14.48
CA ARG A 209 1.37 12.01 14.83
C ARG A 209 0.22 11.59 15.74
N CYS A 210 -0.50 10.53 15.38
CA CYS A 210 -1.64 10.02 16.13
C CYS A 210 -1.28 8.65 16.70
N LEU A 211 -1.16 8.55 18.03
CA LEU A 211 -0.81 7.32 18.74
C LEU A 211 -2.05 6.77 19.45
N SER A 212 -2.60 5.66 18.92
CA SER A 212 -3.89 5.15 19.42
C SER A 212 -3.79 4.30 20.69
N ARG A 213 -2.58 3.92 21.13
CA ARG A 213 -2.36 3.06 22.31
C ARG A 213 -1.21 3.54 23.21
N GLN A 214 -0.76 4.75 22.98
CA GLN A 214 0.33 5.34 23.76
C GLN A 214 0.13 6.85 23.81
N GLU A 215 0.43 7.47 24.94
CA GLU A 215 0.54 8.91 25.10
C GLU A 215 2.00 9.34 24.84
N ALA A 216 2.17 10.48 24.20
CA ALA A 216 3.45 11.14 24.03
C ALA A 216 3.24 12.67 23.95
N PRO A 217 4.16 13.49 24.49
CA PRO A 217 3.97 14.94 24.60
C PRO A 217 3.75 15.68 23.29
N ASP A 218 4.30 15.14 22.20
CA ASP A 218 4.32 15.74 20.86
C ASP A 218 3.46 14.95 19.84
N ALA A 219 2.48 14.17 20.33
CA ALA A 219 1.56 13.39 19.51
C ALA A 219 0.13 13.50 20.02
N PHE A 220 -0.82 13.42 19.12
CA PHE A 220 -2.24 13.29 19.45
C PHE A 220 -2.50 11.88 19.98
N HIS A 221 -3.07 11.78 21.20
CA HIS A 221 -3.49 10.49 21.74
C HIS A 221 -4.85 10.10 21.15
N GLY A 222 -4.85 9.20 20.21
CA GLY A 222 -6.06 8.75 19.53
C GLY A 222 -5.81 8.27 18.09
N ARG A 223 -6.89 8.01 17.37
CA ARG A 223 -6.86 7.64 15.96
C ARG A 223 -6.85 8.90 15.08
N VAL A 224 -6.42 8.74 13.82
CA VAL A 224 -6.44 9.83 12.83
C VAL A 224 -7.84 10.42 12.63
N THR A 225 -8.90 9.61 12.72
CA THR A 225 -10.29 10.05 12.62
C THR A 225 -10.71 10.97 13.77
N GLN A 226 -10.21 10.70 14.97
CA GLN A 226 -10.42 11.55 16.14
C GLN A 226 -9.62 12.85 16.03
N ALA A 227 -8.37 12.78 15.57
CA ALA A 227 -7.53 13.94 15.34
C ALA A 227 -8.13 14.85 14.26
N LEU A 228 -8.67 14.29 13.19
CA LEU A 228 -9.34 15.01 12.11
C LEU A 228 -10.45 15.93 12.67
N THR A 229 -11.33 15.40 13.51
CA THR A 229 -12.43 16.19 14.11
C THR A 229 -11.92 17.15 15.20
N ALA A 230 -11.03 16.67 16.08
CA ALA A 230 -10.59 17.47 17.22
C ALA A 230 -9.70 18.67 16.83
N LEU A 231 -8.92 18.52 15.76
CA LEU A 231 -7.92 19.50 15.35
C LEU A 231 -8.30 20.30 14.11
N ALA A 232 -9.49 20.08 13.52
CA ALA A 232 -9.90 20.71 12.28
C ALA A 232 -9.79 22.26 12.34
N HIS A 233 -10.25 22.85 13.43
CA HIS A 233 -10.17 24.29 13.66
C HIS A 233 -8.72 24.78 13.80
N ASP A 234 -7.93 24.13 14.63
CA ASP A 234 -6.53 24.53 14.90
C ASP A 234 -5.65 24.37 13.65
N LEU A 235 -5.93 23.36 12.84
CA LEU A 235 -5.27 23.12 11.57
C LEU A 235 -5.82 23.98 10.43
N GLN A 236 -6.85 24.81 10.71
CA GLN A 236 -7.50 25.66 9.72
C GLN A 236 -7.95 24.87 8.48
N LEU A 237 -8.56 23.72 8.71
CA LEU A 237 -9.08 22.85 7.65
C LEU A 237 -10.42 23.41 7.17
N ASP A 238 -10.50 23.69 5.87
CA ASP A 238 -11.69 24.14 5.20
C ASP A 238 -12.10 23.11 4.13
N PRO A 239 -13.26 22.48 4.26
CA PRO A 239 -13.72 21.43 3.35
C PRO A 239 -13.82 21.85 1.88
N GLU A 240 -14.12 23.13 1.61
CA GLU A 240 -14.30 23.63 0.25
C GLU A 240 -12.97 23.88 -0.48
N SER A 241 -11.89 24.14 0.27
CA SER A 241 -10.57 24.50 -0.26
C SER A 241 -9.47 23.45 0.00
N THR A 242 -9.83 22.25 0.49
CA THR A 242 -8.90 21.18 0.83
C THR A 242 -9.16 19.92 0.00
N ASP A 243 -8.11 19.40 -0.62
CA ASP A 243 -8.10 18.06 -1.20
C ASP A 243 -7.57 17.04 -0.18
N VAL A 244 -8.30 15.95 0.01
CA VAL A 244 -7.97 14.93 1.00
C VAL A 244 -7.49 13.65 0.34
N TYR A 245 -6.37 13.12 0.81
CA TYR A 245 -5.75 11.88 0.33
C TYR A 245 -5.71 10.86 1.47
N LEU A 246 -6.39 9.73 1.29
CA LEU A 246 -6.48 8.66 2.30
C LEU A 246 -5.78 7.41 1.79
N CYS A 247 -4.82 6.90 2.56
CA CYS A 247 -4.26 5.59 2.31
C CYS A 247 -3.95 4.84 3.61
N GLY A 248 -4.35 3.57 3.69
CA GLY A 248 -4.18 2.74 4.87
C GLY A 248 -5.13 1.55 4.87
N SER A 249 -5.35 0.97 6.05
CA SER A 249 -6.27 -0.16 6.16
C SER A 249 -7.68 0.22 5.69
N ALA A 250 -8.38 -0.73 5.06
CA ALA A 250 -9.74 -0.50 4.55
C ALA A 250 -10.69 0.05 5.64
N ALA A 251 -10.56 -0.44 6.88
CA ALA A 251 -11.37 0.07 8.00
C ALA A 251 -11.06 1.56 8.32
N MET A 252 -9.77 1.95 8.34
CA MET A 252 -9.41 3.36 8.57
C MET A 252 -9.91 4.26 7.45
N VAL A 253 -9.78 3.82 6.19
CA VAL A 253 -10.25 4.60 5.04
C VAL A 253 -11.75 4.78 5.09
N ALA A 254 -12.52 3.73 5.42
CA ALA A 254 -13.97 3.82 5.58
C ALA A 254 -14.37 4.79 6.71
N ASP A 255 -13.81 4.59 7.92
CA ASP A 255 -14.09 5.45 9.08
C ASP A 255 -13.73 6.93 8.79
N ALA A 256 -12.61 7.18 8.11
CA ALA A 256 -12.17 8.54 7.77
C ALA A 256 -13.07 9.19 6.71
N ARG A 257 -13.53 8.44 5.71
CA ARG A 257 -14.48 8.92 4.70
C ARG A 257 -15.80 9.35 5.34
N ASP A 258 -16.33 8.54 6.25
CA ASP A 258 -17.58 8.86 6.96
C ASP A 258 -17.47 10.17 7.78
N VAL A 259 -16.29 10.42 8.38
CA VAL A 259 -16.02 11.68 9.07
C VAL A 259 -15.96 12.83 8.08
N LEU A 260 -15.18 12.70 7.02
CA LEU A 260 -14.98 13.75 6.01
C LEU A 260 -16.28 14.12 5.29
N GLU A 261 -17.12 13.14 4.97
CA GLU A 261 -18.43 13.38 4.35
C GLU A 261 -19.35 14.19 5.27
N ARG A 262 -19.39 13.84 6.57
CA ARG A 262 -20.18 14.61 7.57
C ARG A 262 -19.66 16.04 7.76
N GLU A 263 -18.35 16.25 7.64
CA GLU A 263 -17.71 17.57 7.74
C GLU A 263 -17.78 18.36 6.41
N GLY A 264 -18.37 17.79 5.35
CA GLY A 264 -18.62 18.48 4.08
C GLY A 264 -17.47 18.45 3.07
N TYR A 265 -16.46 17.58 3.24
CA TYR A 265 -15.39 17.43 2.25
C TYR A 265 -15.91 16.75 0.99
N THR A 266 -15.67 17.37 -0.17
CA THR A 266 -16.13 16.86 -1.48
C THR A 266 -14.99 16.28 -2.32
N SER A 267 -13.75 16.67 -2.05
CA SER A 267 -12.56 16.20 -2.77
C SER A 267 -11.78 15.22 -1.90
N VAL A 268 -12.16 13.94 -1.97
CA VAL A 268 -11.56 12.85 -1.18
C VAL A 268 -11.10 11.73 -2.10
N LEU A 269 -9.77 11.55 -2.22
CA LEU A 269 -9.14 10.52 -3.01
C LEU A 269 -8.66 9.40 -2.06
N THR A 270 -8.86 8.14 -2.43
CA THR A 270 -8.59 7.01 -1.53
C THR A 270 -7.89 5.86 -2.21
N GLU A 271 -6.95 5.22 -1.50
CA GLU A 271 -6.33 3.95 -1.86
C GLU A 271 -6.24 3.04 -0.62
N PRO A 272 -7.27 2.20 -0.35
CA PRO A 272 -7.22 1.22 0.74
C PRO A 272 -6.37 0.00 0.37
N TYR A 273 -5.75 -0.64 1.38
CA TYR A 273 -5.01 -1.91 1.24
C TYR A 273 -5.42 -2.95 2.28
#